data_7d448552f3ff510cc95bb888358af3e6
#
_entry.id   7d448552f3ff510cc95bb888358af3e6
#
_cell.length_a   1.000
_cell.length_b   1.000
_cell.length_c   1.000
_cell.angle_alpha   90.00
_cell.angle_beta   90.00
_cell.angle_gamma   90.00
#
_symmetry.space_group_name_H-M   'P 1'
#
loop_
_entity.id
_entity.type
_entity.pdbx_description
1 polymer ?
#
loop_
_entity_poly.entity_id
_entity_poly.type
_entity_poly.pdbx_seq_one_letter_code
_entity_poly.pdbx_strand_id
1 'polypeptide(L)'
;ILGREKFMTIVTCGRLSFPFSFAGNASGYIYNKALFRKVGLDPENPPTTWSEFTDMLNTFKDAGINPLQGSVADAWTTQAPLASLAGTLVPESKYTELKQGNTTVQELWKTTVEKESELFTYSTADTGVTYQQGTQNFAQGKAAIIPLGTYALPQILLINPDIELGFAQMPATDGASEQILTAGDDVMLTIGANTKHPKEAMKLVEFLMQKDQLDAYADAQSAITPLKDTYFGNDALETVRPFFEENRLADFCDHYIPSSINIGGYLQTMVTSGNTDRFLNQMQTEWDKVQARTFE
;
A
#
# COMPACT_ATOMS: atom_id res chain seq x y z
N ILE A 1 4.37 17.65 -1.07
CA ILE A 1 4.46 17.97 -2.50
C ILE A 1 5.41 16.96 -3.08
N LEU A 2 4.90 15.83 -3.55
CA LEU A 2 5.65 14.98 -4.45
C LEU A 2 6.00 15.88 -5.64
N GLY A 3 7.32 16.04 -5.91
CA GLY A 3 7.76 16.88 -7.00
C GLY A 3 6.99 16.49 -8.26
N ARG A 4 6.58 17.46 -9.07
CA ARG A 4 5.76 17.28 -10.28
C ARG A 4 6.24 16.16 -11.21
N GLU A 5 7.46 15.67 -11.00
CA GLU A 5 8.09 14.61 -11.79
C GLU A 5 7.75 13.19 -11.30
N LYS A 6 7.31 12.98 -10.05
CA LYS A 6 7.00 11.64 -9.51
C LYS A 6 5.56 11.19 -9.72
N PHE A 7 4.60 12.13 -9.83
CA PHE A 7 3.21 11.81 -10.17
C PHE A 7 2.93 11.73 -11.68
N MET A 8 3.95 11.86 -12.51
CA MET A 8 3.83 11.70 -13.96
C MET A 8 4.61 10.46 -14.40
N THR A 9 4.17 9.29 -14.03
CA THR A 9 4.64 8.08 -14.71
C THR A 9 3.99 8.03 -16.08
N ILE A 10 4.77 8.37 -17.11
CA ILE A 10 4.36 8.26 -18.51
C ILE A 10 4.23 6.77 -18.82
N VAL A 11 3.02 6.23 -18.75
CA VAL A 11 2.73 4.93 -19.32
C VAL A 11 2.60 5.11 -20.82
N THR A 12 3.69 4.97 -21.56
CA THR A 12 3.69 4.92 -23.02
C THR A 12 3.19 3.55 -23.48
N CYS A 13 1.89 3.36 -23.52
CA CYS A 13 1.27 2.30 -24.29
C CYS A 13 0.66 2.92 -25.54
N GLY A 14 1.42 2.94 -26.65
CA GLY A 14 1.03 3.30 -28.01
C GLY A 14 0.08 4.51 -28.14
N ARG A 15 0.59 5.73 -28.38
CA ARG A 15 -0.18 6.97 -28.70
C ARG A 15 -1.19 7.44 -27.64
N LEU A 16 -0.84 7.42 -26.36
CA LEU A 16 -1.66 8.03 -25.33
C LEU A 16 -1.17 9.44 -25.00
N SER A 17 -2.10 10.37 -24.90
CA SER A 17 -1.90 11.67 -24.26
C SER A 17 -1.79 11.49 -22.74
N PHE A 18 -1.01 12.32 -22.08
CA PHE A 18 -0.61 12.29 -20.68
C PHE A 18 -1.75 11.89 -19.71
N PRO A 19 -1.52 10.94 -18.78
CA PRO A 19 -2.46 10.70 -17.69
C PRO A 19 -2.48 11.88 -16.73
N PHE A 20 -3.67 12.20 -16.22
CA PHE A 20 -3.89 13.18 -15.15
C PHE A 20 -4.10 12.42 -13.86
N SER A 21 -3.24 12.61 -12.86
CA SER A 21 -3.46 12.08 -11.53
C SER A 21 -4.75 12.68 -10.96
N PHE A 22 -5.70 11.82 -10.58
CA PHE A 22 -7.00 12.21 -10.06
C PHE A 22 -7.12 11.98 -8.56
N ALA A 23 -6.60 10.85 -8.06
CA ALA A 23 -6.55 10.53 -6.65
C ALA A 23 -5.30 9.71 -6.35
N GLY A 24 -4.77 9.87 -5.14
CA GLY A 24 -3.70 9.07 -4.59
C GLY A 24 -4.18 8.15 -3.47
N ASN A 25 -3.41 7.10 -3.21
CA ASN A 25 -3.55 6.27 -2.04
C ASN A 25 -2.21 6.10 -1.30
N ALA A 26 -2.26 5.48 -0.13
CA ALA A 26 -1.08 5.08 0.63
C ALA A 26 -1.24 3.64 1.14
N SER A 27 -0.14 2.92 1.21
CA SER A 27 -0.05 1.59 1.81
C SER A 27 0.45 1.69 3.25
N GLY A 28 -0.18 0.93 4.15
CA GLY A 28 0.13 0.94 5.58
C GLY A 28 -0.68 -0.10 6.32
N TYR A 29 -1.23 0.27 7.45
CA TYR A 29 -2.23 -0.52 8.14
C TYR A 29 -3.36 0.37 8.69
N ILE A 30 -4.58 -0.14 8.60
CA ILE A 30 -5.76 0.45 9.22
C ILE A 30 -5.92 -0.18 10.60
N TYR A 31 -6.23 0.60 11.62
CA TYR A 31 -6.39 0.10 12.97
C TYR A 31 -7.69 0.57 13.63
N ASN A 32 -8.19 -0.23 14.56
CA ASN A 32 -9.39 0.06 15.35
C ASN A 32 -8.99 0.78 16.64
N LYS A 33 -9.24 2.09 16.72
CA LYS A 33 -8.90 2.95 17.86
C LYS A 33 -9.53 2.48 19.18
N ALA A 34 -10.75 1.93 19.13
CA ALA A 34 -11.41 1.41 20.33
C ALA A 34 -10.69 0.18 20.91
N LEU A 35 -10.15 -0.71 20.06
CA LEU A 35 -9.37 -1.85 20.50
C LEU A 35 -8.01 -1.44 21.08
N PHE A 36 -7.36 -0.39 20.51
CA PHE A 36 -6.14 0.17 21.10
C PHE A 36 -6.39 0.63 22.55
N ARG A 37 -7.42 1.45 22.78
CA ARG A 37 -7.77 1.91 24.13
C ARG A 37 -8.10 0.74 25.08
N LYS A 38 -8.73 -0.29 24.56
CA LYS A 38 -9.11 -1.48 25.36
C LYS A 38 -7.91 -2.19 25.97
N VAL A 39 -6.75 -2.17 25.30
CA VAL A 39 -5.50 -2.78 25.81
C VAL A 39 -4.53 -1.74 26.41
N GLY A 40 -4.95 -0.48 26.56
CA GLY A 40 -4.14 0.59 27.15
C GLY A 40 -3.15 1.25 26.20
N LEU A 41 -3.27 1.01 24.89
CA LEU A 41 -2.47 1.70 23.87
C LEU A 41 -3.10 3.04 23.49
N ASP A 42 -2.27 4.01 23.17
CA ASP A 42 -2.72 5.31 22.67
C ASP A 42 -3.01 5.24 21.16
N PRO A 43 -4.27 5.37 20.73
CA PRO A 43 -4.59 5.31 19.32
C PRO A 43 -4.18 6.56 18.52
N GLU A 44 -3.82 7.65 19.18
CA GLU A 44 -3.38 8.88 18.51
C GLU A 44 -1.85 8.89 18.28
N ASN A 45 -1.12 7.97 18.91
CA ASN A 45 0.31 7.77 18.76
C ASN A 45 0.62 6.31 18.39
N PRO A 46 0.31 5.88 17.14
CA PRO A 46 0.63 4.53 16.70
C PRO A 46 2.14 4.30 16.65
N PRO A 47 2.61 3.04 16.74
CA PRO A 47 4.02 2.68 16.66
C PRO A 47 4.74 3.29 15.46
N THR A 48 5.97 3.76 15.71
CA THR A 48 6.84 4.38 14.68
C THR A 48 8.10 3.57 14.41
N THR A 49 8.34 2.49 15.16
CA THR A 49 9.45 1.57 14.96
C THR A 49 8.94 0.13 14.82
N TRP A 50 9.74 -0.74 14.19
CA TRP A 50 9.37 -2.16 14.04
C TRP A 50 9.21 -2.86 15.39
N SER A 51 10.10 -2.59 16.34
CA SER A 51 10.01 -3.17 17.69
C SER A 51 8.72 -2.74 18.40
N GLU A 52 8.38 -1.45 18.41
CA GLU A 52 7.11 -0.96 18.99
C GLU A 52 5.90 -1.58 18.29
N PHE A 53 5.95 -1.77 16.96
CA PHE A 53 4.88 -2.37 16.19
C PHE A 53 4.66 -3.84 16.56
N THR A 54 5.74 -4.62 16.69
CA THR A 54 5.65 -6.01 17.11
C THR A 54 5.22 -6.15 18.57
N ASP A 55 5.65 -5.24 19.46
CA ASP A 55 5.21 -5.19 20.86
C ASP A 55 3.71 -4.87 20.95
N MET A 56 3.20 -3.98 20.12
CA MET A 56 1.77 -3.70 19.98
C MET A 56 1.00 -4.97 19.57
N LEU A 57 1.47 -5.70 18.55
CA LEU A 57 0.83 -6.96 18.11
C LEU A 57 0.83 -8.01 19.20
N ASN A 58 1.94 -8.14 19.96
CA ASN A 58 2.02 -9.02 21.11
C ASN A 58 1.05 -8.61 22.22
N THR A 59 0.90 -7.32 22.50
CA THR A 59 -0.06 -6.80 23.49
C THR A 59 -1.49 -7.22 23.15
N PHE A 60 -1.90 -7.15 21.88
CA PHE A 60 -3.22 -7.64 21.45
C PHE A 60 -3.35 -9.14 21.61
N LYS A 61 -2.33 -9.90 21.21
CA LYS A 61 -2.30 -11.35 21.32
C LYS A 61 -2.43 -11.80 22.77
N ASP A 62 -1.70 -11.19 23.69
CA ASP A 62 -1.73 -11.50 25.12
C ASP A 62 -3.08 -11.14 25.77
N ALA A 63 -3.75 -10.12 25.24
CA ALA A 63 -5.11 -9.76 25.63
C ALA A 63 -6.21 -10.65 25.01
N GLY A 64 -5.83 -11.66 24.22
CA GLY A 64 -6.77 -12.54 23.53
C GLY A 64 -7.55 -11.88 22.40
N ILE A 65 -7.03 -10.77 21.87
CA ILE A 65 -7.58 -10.05 20.69
C ILE A 65 -6.76 -10.48 19.49
N ASN A 66 -7.43 -10.83 18.37
CA ASN A 66 -6.73 -11.10 17.12
C ASN A 66 -5.93 -9.85 16.69
N PRO A 67 -4.59 -9.91 16.63
CA PRO A 67 -3.79 -8.73 16.30
C PRO A 67 -4.02 -8.27 14.86
N LEU A 68 -4.04 -9.20 13.90
CA LEU A 68 -4.00 -8.90 12.48
C LEU A 68 -5.06 -9.68 11.70
N GLN A 69 -5.87 -8.96 10.91
CA GLN A 69 -6.78 -9.54 9.93
C GLN A 69 -6.06 -9.74 8.60
N GLY A 70 -5.75 -10.97 8.25
CA GLY A 70 -5.30 -11.33 6.90
C GLY A 70 -6.49 -11.54 5.95
N SER A 71 -6.24 -11.38 4.65
CA SER A 71 -7.24 -11.61 3.57
C SER A 71 -6.60 -12.44 2.44
N VAL A 72 -5.87 -13.47 2.81
CA VAL A 72 -4.89 -14.17 1.96
C VAL A 72 -5.52 -14.94 0.80
N ALA A 73 -6.84 -15.23 0.83
CA ALA A 73 -7.52 -15.86 -0.30
C ALA A 73 -7.44 -15.01 -1.59
N ASP A 74 -7.41 -13.68 -1.43
CA ASP A 74 -7.19 -12.76 -2.54
C ASP A 74 -5.69 -12.37 -2.57
N ALA A 75 -4.92 -13.03 -3.42
CA ALA A 75 -3.46 -12.94 -3.47
C ALA A 75 -2.91 -11.49 -3.52
N TRP A 76 -3.63 -10.57 -4.16
CA TRP A 76 -3.22 -9.16 -4.26
C TRP A 76 -3.16 -8.44 -2.91
N THR A 77 -3.91 -8.90 -1.89
CA THR A 77 -3.91 -8.26 -0.56
C THR A 77 -2.58 -8.41 0.17
N THR A 78 -1.79 -9.41 -0.18
CA THR A 78 -0.44 -9.60 0.37
C THR A 78 0.58 -8.59 -0.20
N GLN A 79 0.27 -7.93 -1.32
CA GLN A 79 1.16 -6.92 -1.89
C GLN A 79 1.15 -5.60 -1.11
N ALA A 80 0.08 -5.28 -0.38
CA ALA A 80 0.01 -4.04 0.39
C ALA A 80 1.05 -3.99 1.54
N PRO A 81 1.18 -5.01 2.42
CA PRO A 81 2.25 -5.01 3.41
C PRO A 81 3.65 -5.10 2.79
N LEU A 82 3.85 -5.86 1.70
CA LEU A 82 5.11 -5.85 0.97
C LEU A 82 5.49 -4.43 0.53
N ALA A 83 4.58 -3.71 -0.13
CA ALA A 83 4.81 -2.36 -0.60
C ALA A 83 5.14 -1.40 0.55
N SER A 84 4.39 -1.50 1.67
CA SER A 84 4.63 -0.68 2.86
C SER A 84 6.03 -0.87 3.45
N LEU A 85 6.47 -2.11 3.60
CA LEU A 85 7.80 -2.45 4.12
C LEU A 85 8.90 -2.06 3.13
N ALA A 86 8.70 -2.36 1.84
CA ALA A 86 9.66 -2.06 0.78
C ALA A 86 9.93 -0.57 0.62
N GLY A 87 8.91 0.30 0.82
CA GLY A 87 9.08 1.75 0.74
C GLY A 87 10.18 2.29 1.66
N THR A 88 10.30 1.73 2.87
CA THR A 88 11.37 2.08 3.81
C THR A 88 12.67 1.30 3.54
N LEU A 89 12.58 0.00 3.26
CA LEU A 89 13.74 -0.89 3.22
C LEU A 89 14.50 -0.87 1.89
N VAL A 90 13.83 -0.49 0.79
CA VAL A 90 14.37 -0.63 -0.56
C VAL A 90 14.35 0.71 -1.29
N PRO A 91 15.45 1.47 -1.28
CA PRO A 91 15.56 2.70 -2.07
C PRO A 91 15.33 2.45 -3.56
N GLU A 92 14.72 3.41 -4.26
CA GLU A 92 14.39 3.33 -5.69
C GLU A 92 15.61 2.97 -6.56
N SER A 93 16.81 3.47 -6.20
CA SER A 93 18.07 3.16 -6.89
C SER A 93 18.36 1.67 -6.96
N LYS A 94 17.91 0.88 -5.98
CA LYS A 94 18.13 -0.57 -5.93
C LYS A 94 17.36 -1.33 -7.02
N TYR A 95 16.19 -0.83 -7.41
CA TYR A 95 15.47 -1.38 -8.56
C TYR A 95 16.20 -1.11 -9.89
N THR A 96 16.86 0.05 -9.99
CA THR A 96 17.73 0.34 -11.13
C THR A 96 18.96 -0.59 -11.16
N GLU A 97 19.60 -0.84 -10.01
CA GLU A 97 20.69 -1.80 -9.89
C GLU A 97 20.23 -3.22 -10.29
N LEU A 98 19.01 -3.64 -9.87
CA LEU A 98 18.45 -4.93 -10.27
C LEU A 98 18.25 -5.03 -11.79
N LYS A 99 17.72 -3.98 -12.43
CA LYS A 99 17.57 -3.91 -13.90
C LYS A 99 18.89 -3.99 -14.64
N GLN A 100 19.97 -3.48 -14.04
CA GLN A 100 21.34 -3.50 -14.61
C GLN A 100 22.11 -4.81 -14.30
N GLY A 101 21.53 -5.71 -13.50
CA GLY A 101 22.20 -6.95 -13.07
C GLY A 101 23.27 -6.74 -12.00
N ASN A 102 23.27 -5.59 -11.31
CA ASN A 102 24.24 -5.24 -10.27
C ASN A 102 23.82 -5.69 -8.86
N THR A 103 22.62 -6.24 -8.72
CA THR A 103 22.08 -6.84 -7.50
C THR A 103 21.12 -7.97 -7.85
N THR A 104 20.67 -8.72 -6.87
CA THR A 104 19.73 -9.82 -7.02
C THR A 104 18.41 -9.53 -6.29
N VAL A 105 17.35 -10.30 -6.61
CA VAL A 105 16.08 -10.22 -5.88
C VAL A 105 16.28 -10.58 -4.41
N GLN A 106 17.16 -11.55 -4.10
CA GLN A 106 17.50 -11.93 -2.73
C GLN A 106 18.08 -10.76 -1.95
N GLU A 107 19.06 -10.05 -2.52
CA GLU A 107 19.67 -8.88 -1.87
C GLU A 107 18.68 -7.74 -1.72
N LEU A 108 17.79 -7.58 -2.68
CA LEU A 108 16.79 -6.52 -2.69
C LEU A 108 15.71 -6.72 -1.62
N TRP A 109 15.14 -7.92 -1.52
CA TRP A 109 13.88 -8.14 -0.80
C TRP A 109 13.98 -9.09 0.40
N LYS A 110 15.14 -9.66 0.70
CA LYS A 110 15.27 -10.62 1.80
C LYS A 110 14.65 -10.09 3.11
N THR A 111 15.11 -8.94 3.58
CA THR A 111 14.62 -8.35 4.83
C THR A 111 13.14 -7.99 4.77
N THR A 112 12.67 -7.50 3.62
CA THR A 112 11.26 -7.14 3.41
C THR A 112 10.35 -8.34 3.57
N VAL A 113 10.66 -9.45 2.89
CA VAL A 113 9.80 -10.65 2.93
C VAL A 113 9.93 -11.43 4.24
N GLU A 114 11.07 -11.37 4.92
CA GLU A 114 11.23 -11.93 6.27
C GLU A 114 10.31 -11.22 7.26
N LYS A 115 10.24 -9.87 7.22
CA LYS A 115 9.34 -9.09 8.05
C LYS A 115 7.86 -9.31 7.69
N GLU A 116 7.53 -9.41 6.41
CA GLU A 116 6.18 -9.72 5.99
C GLU A 116 5.76 -11.14 6.44
N SER A 117 6.64 -12.12 6.31
CA SER A 117 6.40 -13.47 6.82
C SER A 117 6.18 -13.47 8.35
N GLU A 118 6.99 -12.72 9.10
CA GLU A 118 6.82 -12.51 10.54
C GLU A 118 5.46 -11.87 10.84
N LEU A 119 5.08 -10.81 10.12
CA LEU A 119 3.80 -10.11 10.27
C LEU A 119 2.61 -11.08 10.19
N PHE A 120 2.60 -11.96 9.20
CA PHE A 120 1.51 -12.92 9.03
C PHE A 120 1.46 -14.03 10.10
N THR A 121 2.49 -14.20 10.94
CA THR A 121 2.42 -15.08 12.12
C THR A 121 1.45 -14.55 13.19
N TYR A 122 1.12 -13.27 13.16
CA TYR A 122 0.13 -12.63 14.03
C TYR A 122 -1.29 -12.73 13.49
N SER A 123 -1.47 -13.21 12.25
CA SER A 123 -2.79 -13.42 11.67
C SER A 123 -3.37 -14.75 12.17
N THR A 124 -4.58 -14.68 12.71
CA THR A 124 -5.38 -15.90 13.00
C THR A 124 -6.30 -16.25 11.85
N ALA A 125 -6.21 -15.50 10.76
CA ALA A 125 -7.10 -15.68 9.62
C ALA A 125 -6.86 -17.01 8.93
N ASP A 126 -7.94 -17.70 8.64
CA ASP A 126 -7.97 -18.82 7.72
C ASP A 126 -7.45 -18.35 6.34
N THR A 127 -6.64 -19.17 5.70
CA THR A 127 -6.14 -18.92 4.34
C THR A 127 -7.26 -18.78 3.30
N GLY A 128 -8.50 -19.15 3.64
CA GLY A 128 -9.71 -18.97 2.84
C GLY A 128 -10.39 -17.60 2.96
N VAL A 129 -9.88 -16.68 3.80
CA VAL A 129 -10.51 -15.36 3.98
C VAL A 129 -10.22 -14.45 2.78
N THR A 130 -11.28 -14.02 2.10
CA THR A 130 -11.23 -13.05 1.00
C THR A 130 -11.09 -11.61 1.51
N TYR A 131 -10.76 -10.66 0.62
CA TYR A 131 -10.75 -9.23 0.92
C TYR A 131 -12.08 -8.75 1.53
N GLN A 132 -13.21 -9.16 0.92
CA GLN A 132 -14.54 -8.81 1.41
C GLN A 132 -14.81 -9.36 2.81
N GLN A 133 -14.46 -10.62 3.07
CA GLN A 133 -14.62 -11.23 4.40
C GLN A 133 -13.67 -10.60 5.44
N GLY A 134 -12.43 -10.31 5.05
CA GLY A 134 -11.45 -9.65 5.91
C GLY A 134 -11.88 -8.25 6.32
N THR A 135 -12.32 -7.41 5.38
CA THR A 135 -12.85 -6.08 5.68
C THR A 135 -14.10 -6.15 6.54
N GLN A 136 -14.99 -7.14 6.30
CA GLN A 136 -16.18 -7.38 7.15
C GLN A 136 -15.77 -7.79 8.57
N ASN A 137 -14.86 -8.72 8.74
CA ASN A 137 -14.38 -9.17 10.05
C ASN A 137 -13.74 -8.00 10.82
N PHE A 138 -12.91 -7.21 10.15
CA PHE A 138 -12.26 -6.03 10.76
C PHE A 138 -13.30 -4.97 11.18
N ALA A 139 -14.25 -4.65 10.31
CA ALA A 139 -15.34 -3.71 10.60
C ALA A 139 -16.21 -4.14 11.80
N GLN A 140 -16.32 -5.46 12.04
CA GLN A 140 -16.99 -6.04 13.21
C GLN A 140 -16.12 -6.05 14.48
N GLY A 141 -14.91 -5.49 14.44
CA GLY A 141 -13.99 -5.46 15.58
C GLY A 141 -13.35 -6.80 15.94
N LYS A 142 -13.27 -7.75 15.01
CA LYS A 142 -12.68 -9.07 15.25
C LYS A 142 -11.16 -9.10 15.21
N ALA A 143 -10.52 -8.01 14.76
CA ALA A 143 -9.07 -7.85 14.76
C ALA A 143 -8.68 -6.40 15.02
N ALA A 144 -7.47 -6.19 15.55
CA ALA A 144 -6.96 -4.88 15.92
C ALA A 144 -6.49 -4.07 14.70
N ILE A 145 -5.81 -4.72 13.76
CA ILE A 145 -5.33 -4.08 12.53
C ILE A 145 -5.69 -4.92 11.28
N ILE A 146 -5.70 -4.24 10.11
CA ILE A 146 -5.74 -4.86 8.79
C ILE A 146 -4.66 -4.19 7.91
N PRO A 147 -3.69 -4.96 7.36
CA PRO A 147 -2.56 -4.42 6.61
C PRO A 147 -2.95 -4.15 5.15
N LEU A 148 -3.70 -3.09 4.93
CA LEU A 148 -4.20 -2.65 3.63
C LEU A 148 -3.95 -1.15 3.43
N GLY A 149 -4.10 -0.68 2.20
CA GLY A 149 -4.02 0.74 1.87
C GLY A 149 -5.30 1.51 2.20
N THR A 150 -5.24 2.82 1.99
CA THR A 150 -6.34 3.77 2.27
C THR A 150 -7.63 3.45 1.52
N TYR A 151 -7.52 2.78 0.37
CA TYR A 151 -8.66 2.32 -0.45
C TYR A 151 -9.62 1.39 0.30
N ALA A 152 -9.20 0.77 1.41
CA ALA A 152 -10.05 -0.11 2.19
C ALA A 152 -10.94 0.65 3.21
N LEU A 153 -10.61 1.90 3.56
CA LEU A 153 -11.36 2.71 4.52
C LEU A 153 -12.84 2.85 4.16
N PRO A 154 -13.22 3.25 2.91
CA PRO A 154 -14.63 3.42 2.56
C PRO A 154 -15.42 2.11 2.67
N GLN A 155 -14.82 0.99 2.34
CA GLN A 155 -15.45 -0.33 2.45
C GLN A 155 -15.74 -0.71 3.91
N ILE A 156 -14.80 -0.43 4.80
CA ILE A 156 -14.95 -0.68 6.25
C ILE A 156 -16.02 0.21 6.83
N LEU A 157 -16.01 1.52 6.50
CA LEU A 157 -17.00 2.50 6.94
C LEU A 157 -18.41 2.23 6.40
N LEU A 158 -18.52 1.67 5.19
CA LEU A 158 -19.81 1.24 4.63
C LEU A 158 -20.43 0.11 5.46
N ILE A 159 -19.61 -0.79 6.01
CA ILE A 159 -20.08 -1.92 6.83
C ILE A 159 -20.39 -1.47 8.27
N ASN A 160 -19.54 -0.63 8.84
CA ASN A 160 -19.68 -0.08 10.20
C ASN A 160 -19.33 1.41 10.21
N PRO A 161 -20.34 2.30 10.04
CA PRO A 161 -20.10 3.75 10.02
C PRO A 161 -19.61 4.34 11.35
N ASP A 162 -19.84 3.63 12.46
CA ASP A 162 -19.48 4.08 13.80
C ASP A 162 -18.10 3.61 14.28
N ILE A 163 -17.36 2.86 13.44
CA ILE A 163 -16.04 2.38 13.82
C ILE A 163 -15.02 3.53 13.82
N GLU A 164 -14.32 3.68 14.92
CA GLU A 164 -13.24 4.66 15.02
C GLU A 164 -11.96 4.11 14.40
N LEU A 165 -11.61 4.61 13.22
CA LEU A 165 -10.45 4.17 12.46
C LEU A 165 -9.25 5.09 12.63
N GLY A 166 -8.06 4.52 12.59
CA GLY A 166 -6.82 5.20 12.27
C GLY A 166 -6.13 4.50 11.11
N PHE A 167 -5.26 5.22 10.44
CA PHE A 167 -4.37 4.69 9.40
C PHE A 167 -2.95 5.09 9.74
N ALA A 168 -1.99 4.18 9.64
CA ALA A 168 -0.58 4.49 9.92
C ALA A 168 0.34 3.83 8.89
N GLN A 169 1.51 4.46 8.70
CA GLN A 169 2.63 3.85 7.98
C GLN A 169 3.07 2.60 8.75
N MET A 170 3.35 1.52 8.03
CA MET A 170 3.88 0.28 8.63
C MET A 170 5.38 0.44 8.87
N PRO A 171 5.84 0.48 10.13
CA PRO A 171 7.27 0.62 10.42
C PRO A 171 8.05 -0.58 9.89
N ALA A 172 9.26 -0.34 9.39
CA ALA A 172 10.12 -1.39 8.84
C ALA A 172 11.51 -1.43 9.47
N THR A 173 11.90 -0.39 10.22
CA THR A 173 13.16 -0.29 10.97
C THR A 173 12.90 0.22 12.38
N ASP A 174 13.93 0.22 13.24
CA ASP A 174 13.85 0.81 14.57
C ASP A 174 14.29 2.30 14.61
N GLY A 175 14.60 2.87 13.45
CA GLY A 175 14.81 4.31 13.28
C GLY A 175 13.52 5.01 12.90
N ALA A 176 12.85 5.68 13.84
CA ALA A 176 11.56 6.36 13.58
C ALA A 176 11.65 7.42 12.46
N SER A 177 12.79 8.12 12.35
CA SER A 177 13.03 9.11 11.29
C SER A 177 13.36 8.51 9.91
N GLU A 178 13.63 7.21 9.84
CA GLU A 178 13.97 6.48 8.62
C GLU A 178 12.72 5.99 7.89
N GLN A 179 11.56 6.00 8.55
CA GLN A 179 10.32 5.49 7.97
C GLN A 179 9.90 6.31 6.74
N ILE A 180 9.52 5.60 5.70
CA ILE A 180 9.05 6.14 4.41
C ILE A 180 7.64 5.59 4.17
N LEU A 181 6.71 6.46 3.81
CA LEU A 181 5.35 6.05 3.45
C LEU A 181 5.32 5.67 1.97
N THR A 182 4.85 4.46 1.68
CA THR A 182 4.52 4.11 0.30
C THR A 182 3.21 4.76 -0.09
N ALA A 183 3.26 5.68 -1.04
CA ALA A 183 2.10 6.39 -1.56
C ALA A 183 2.32 6.79 -3.02
N GLY A 184 1.24 6.81 -3.80
CA GLY A 184 1.31 7.13 -5.22
C GLY A 184 -0.06 7.34 -5.84
N ASP A 185 -0.08 7.39 -7.17
CA ASP A 185 -1.31 7.49 -7.95
C ASP A 185 -2.17 6.23 -7.79
N ASP A 186 -3.44 6.42 -7.47
CA ASP A 186 -4.45 5.37 -7.42
C ASP A 186 -5.36 5.43 -8.65
N VAL A 187 -5.90 6.61 -8.92
CA VAL A 187 -6.79 6.86 -10.05
C VAL A 187 -6.17 7.88 -10.98
N MET A 188 -6.07 7.50 -12.25
CA MET A 188 -5.60 8.38 -13.31
C MET A 188 -6.65 8.54 -14.40
N LEU A 189 -6.85 9.75 -14.87
CA LEU A 189 -7.72 10.06 -16.01
C LEU A 189 -6.89 10.11 -17.29
N THR A 190 -7.35 9.44 -18.33
CA THR A 190 -6.69 9.44 -19.65
C THR A 190 -7.70 9.74 -20.75
N ILE A 191 -7.24 10.41 -21.81
CA ILE A 191 -8.05 10.64 -23.02
C ILE A 191 -7.53 9.73 -24.12
N GLY A 192 -8.42 8.90 -24.67
CA GLY A 192 -8.07 8.00 -25.76
C GLY A 192 -7.58 8.76 -27.01
N ALA A 193 -6.41 8.40 -27.54
CA ALA A 193 -5.80 9.08 -28.69
C ALA A 193 -6.66 9.07 -29.96
N ASN A 194 -7.55 8.09 -30.09
CA ASN A 194 -8.43 7.94 -31.26
C ASN A 194 -9.86 8.45 -31.00
N THR A 195 -10.09 9.20 -29.90
CA THR A 195 -11.42 9.77 -29.65
C THR A 195 -11.85 10.72 -30.77
N LYS A 196 -13.11 10.66 -31.15
CA LYS A 196 -13.72 11.61 -32.11
C LYS A 196 -14.13 12.92 -31.46
N HIS A 197 -14.05 12.98 -30.11
CA HIS A 197 -14.52 14.12 -29.28
C HIS A 197 -13.44 14.59 -28.30
N PRO A 198 -12.22 14.95 -28.76
CA PRO A 198 -11.11 15.29 -27.85
C PRO A 198 -11.38 16.56 -27.01
N LYS A 199 -12.11 17.52 -27.56
CA LYS A 199 -12.45 18.77 -26.85
C LYS A 199 -13.46 18.51 -25.71
N GLU A 200 -14.44 17.66 -25.94
CA GLU A 200 -15.45 17.29 -24.96
C GLU A 200 -14.82 16.43 -23.87
N ALA A 201 -13.95 15.49 -24.24
CA ALA A 201 -13.21 14.69 -23.29
C ALA A 201 -12.30 15.56 -22.39
N MET A 202 -11.60 16.55 -22.97
CA MET A 202 -10.78 17.47 -22.18
C MET A 202 -11.63 18.32 -21.22
N LYS A 203 -12.79 18.81 -21.64
CA LYS A 203 -13.71 19.54 -20.75
C LYS A 203 -14.18 18.70 -19.56
N LEU A 204 -14.41 17.38 -19.77
CA LEU A 204 -14.74 16.48 -18.68
C LEU A 204 -13.57 16.33 -17.70
N VAL A 205 -12.35 16.14 -18.21
CA VAL A 205 -11.14 16.08 -17.36
C VAL A 205 -10.96 17.40 -16.60
N GLU A 206 -11.06 18.56 -17.28
CA GLU A 206 -10.95 19.87 -16.64
C GLU A 206 -12.01 20.06 -15.54
N PHE A 207 -13.24 19.59 -15.75
CA PHE A 207 -14.29 19.63 -14.74
C PHE A 207 -13.95 18.76 -13.53
N LEU A 208 -13.55 17.49 -13.76
CA LEU A 208 -13.21 16.54 -12.69
C LEU A 208 -11.96 16.98 -11.91
N MET A 209 -11.03 17.70 -12.54
CA MET A 209 -9.81 18.22 -11.91
C MET A 209 -10.02 19.53 -11.13
N GLN A 210 -11.24 20.06 -11.04
CA GLN A 210 -11.54 21.19 -10.17
C GLN A 210 -11.43 20.79 -8.71
N LYS A 211 -10.95 21.70 -7.86
CA LYS A 211 -10.65 21.41 -6.45
C LYS A 211 -11.86 20.84 -5.72
N ASP A 212 -13.04 21.43 -5.90
CA ASP A 212 -14.29 20.98 -5.28
C ASP A 212 -14.71 19.56 -5.70
N GLN A 213 -14.43 19.17 -6.95
CA GLN A 213 -14.68 17.80 -7.42
C GLN A 213 -13.67 16.81 -6.84
N LEU A 214 -12.40 17.19 -6.77
CA LEU A 214 -11.35 16.37 -6.17
C LEU A 214 -11.57 16.18 -4.66
N ASP A 215 -11.93 17.24 -3.94
CA ASP A 215 -12.22 17.18 -2.51
C ASP A 215 -13.47 16.30 -2.26
N ALA A 216 -14.55 16.49 -3.04
CA ALA A 216 -15.74 15.65 -2.91
C ALA A 216 -15.48 14.16 -3.19
N TYR A 217 -14.62 13.87 -4.16
CA TYR A 217 -14.19 12.49 -4.41
C TYR A 217 -13.34 11.95 -3.24
N ALA A 218 -12.40 12.75 -2.75
CA ALA A 218 -11.56 12.37 -1.63
C ALA A 218 -12.39 12.06 -0.37
N ASP A 219 -13.38 12.89 -0.04
CA ASP A 219 -14.32 12.65 1.06
C ASP A 219 -15.08 11.32 0.88
N ALA A 220 -15.59 11.08 -0.33
CA ALA A 220 -16.39 9.88 -0.61
C ALA A 220 -15.55 8.58 -0.60
N GLN A 221 -14.26 8.67 -0.95
CA GLN A 221 -13.37 7.51 -1.12
C GLN A 221 -12.25 7.42 -0.09
N SER A 222 -12.21 8.30 0.92
CA SER A 222 -11.08 8.42 1.86
C SER A 222 -9.74 8.52 1.14
N ALA A 223 -9.73 9.23 0.01
CA ALA A 223 -8.59 9.35 -0.88
C ALA A 223 -7.72 10.57 -0.55
N ILE A 224 -6.58 10.66 -1.21
CA ILE A 224 -5.62 11.75 -1.08
C ILE A 224 -5.64 12.54 -2.39
N THR A 225 -5.84 13.87 -2.34
CA THR A 225 -5.85 14.66 -3.56
C THR A 225 -4.44 14.91 -4.10
N PRO A 226 -4.25 14.95 -5.45
CA PRO A 226 -2.95 15.17 -6.06
C PRO A 226 -2.55 16.66 -6.13
N LEU A 227 -3.27 17.53 -5.44
CA LEU A 227 -3.04 18.97 -5.45
C LEU A 227 -1.83 19.37 -4.59
N LYS A 228 -1.28 20.57 -4.83
CA LYS A 228 -0.20 21.12 -4.00
C LYS A 228 -0.58 21.28 -2.54
N ASP A 229 -1.82 21.73 -2.29
CA ASP A 229 -2.43 21.78 -0.97
C ASP A 229 -3.20 20.46 -0.80
N THR A 230 -2.45 19.39 -0.53
CA THR A 230 -2.98 18.03 -0.43
C THR A 230 -4.10 17.96 0.60
N TYR A 231 -5.28 17.55 0.15
CA TYR A 231 -6.43 17.29 1.00
C TYR A 231 -6.56 15.78 1.28
N PHE A 232 -6.86 15.45 2.51
CA PHE A 232 -7.09 14.09 2.98
C PHE A 232 -8.57 13.93 3.27
N GLY A 233 -9.25 13.09 2.50
CA GLY A 233 -10.71 12.90 2.58
C GLY A 233 -11.19 12.14 3.82
N ASN A 234 -10.31 11.86 4.79
CA ASN A 234 -10.67 11.16 6.02
C ASN A 234 -9.69 11.50 7.14
N ASP A 235 -10.21 11.78 8.34
CA ASP A 235 -9.41 12.12 9.53
C ASP A 235 -8.45 10.99 9.94
N ALA A 236 -8.76 9.73 9.61
CA ALA A 236 -7.86 8.62 9.85
C ALA A 236 -6.49 8.78 9.14
N LEU A 237 -6.40 9.63 8.12
CA LEU A 237 -5.18 9.87 7.34
C LEU A 237 -4.28 10.97 7.92
N GLU A 238 -4.71 11.67 8.97
CA GLU A 238 -3.92 12.76 9.56
C GLU A 238 -2.56 12.29 10.09
N THR A 239 -2.46 11.05 10.57
CA THR A 239 -1.20 10.45 11.05
C THR A 239 -0.11 10.36 9.98
N VAL A 240 -0.50 10.31 8.69
CA VAL A 240 0.45 10.21 7.57
C VAL A 240 0.73 11.56 6.89
N ARG A 241 0.03 12.63 7.26
CA ARG A 241 0.27 13.99 6.75
C ARG A 241 1.75 14.41 6.82
N PRO A 242 2.49 14.18 7.93
CA PRO A 242 3.90 14.58 8.02
C PRO A 242 4.79 13.95 6.93
N PHE A 243 4.47 12.73 6.46
CA PHE A 243 5.22 12.09 5.38
C PHE A 243 5.10 12.87 4.06
N PHE A 244 3.93 13.44 3.77
CA PHE A 244 3.71 14.29 2.61
C PHE A 244 4.40 15.65 2.75
N GLU A 245 4.30 16.28 3.92
CA GLU A 245 4.91 17.58 4.19
C GLU A 245 6.45 17.53 4.16
N GLU A 246 7.02 16.44 4.67
CA GLU A 246 8.48 16.20 4.71
C GLU A 246 9.01 15.50 3.45
N ASN A 247 8.14 15.18 2.48
CA ASN A 247 8.48 14.44 1.27
C ASN A 247 9.17 13.09 1.56
N ARG A 248 8.75 12.39 2.63
CA ARG A 248 9.19 11.05 2.99
C ARG A 248 8.30 9.98 2.36
N LEU A 249 8.32 9.93 1.02
CA LEU A 249 7.44 9.09 0.21
C LEU A 249 8.25 8.20 -0.72
N ALA A 250 7.75 6.98 -0.94
CA ALA A 250 8.22 6.05 -1.95
C ALA A 250 7.08 5.62 -2.85
N ASP A 251 7.41 5.26 -4.09
CA ASP A 251 6.45 4.64 -5.01
C ASP A 251 6.23 3.15 -4.66
N PHE A 252 5.17 2.58 -5.18
CA PHE A 252 4.84 1.16 -5.00
C PHE A 252 5.91 0.27 -5.66
N CYS A 253 6.39 -0.72 -4.92
CA CYS A 253 7.49 -1.58 -5.36
C CYS A 253 7.14 -2.42 -6.61
N ASP A 254 5.87 -2.72 -6.83
CA ASP A 254 5.39 -3.47 -7.99
C ASP A 254 5.46 -2.66 -9.30
N HIS A 255 5.52 -1.32 -9.25
CA HIS A 255 5.77 -0.49 -10.43
C HIS A 255 7.16 -0.73 -11.05
N TYR A 256 8.10 -1.24 -10.28
CA TYR A 256 9.45 -1.57 -10.76
C TYR A 256 9.58 -3.01 -11.26
N ILE A 257 8.54 -3.83 -11.06
CA ILE A 257 8.53 -5.24 -11.42
C ILE A 257 7.64 -5.45 -12.66
N PRO A 258 8.11 -6.21 -13.66
CA PRO A 258 7.29 -6.50 -14.84
C PRO A 258 5.96 -7.18 -14.47
N SER A 259 4.85 -6.67 -14.99
CA SER A 259 3.49 -7.16 -14.69
C SER A 259 3.24 -8.62 -15.13
N SER A 260 4.15 -9.20 -15.94
CA SER A 260 4.13 -10.61 -16.29
C SER A 260 4.56 -11.54 -15.15
N ILE A 261 5.17 -11.01 -14.08
CA ILE A 261 5.58 -11.77 -12.90
C ILE A 261 4.42 -11.79 -11.90
N ASN A 262 3.95 -12.99 -11.55
CA ASN A 262 2.82 -13.17 -10.62
C ASN A 262 3.27 -13.01 -9.16
N ILE A 263 3.68 -11.80 -8.77
CA ILE A 263 4.18 -11.48 -7.43
C ILE A 263 3.15 -11.84 -6.33
N GLY A 264 1.87 -11.47 -6.52
CA GLY A 264 0.83 -11.73 -5.53
C GLY A 264 0.63 -13.22 -5.25
N GLY A 265 0.63 -14.09 -6.28
CA GLY A 265 0.50 -15.54 -6.10
C GLY A 265 1.71 -16.15 -5.38
N TYR A 266 2.91 -15.60 -5.58
CA TYR A 266 4.12 -16.05 -4.87
C TYR A 266 4.12 -15.59 -3.41
N LEU A 267 3.71 -14.34 -3.14
CA LEU A 267 3.52 -13.83 -1.78
C LEU A 267 2.47 -14.62 -1.01
N GLN A 268 1.31 -14.88 -1.62
CA GLN A 268 0.26 -15.72 -1.01
C GLN A 268 0.83 -17.08 -0.56
N THR A 269 1.63 -17.71 -1.41
CA THR A 269 2.29 -18.98 -1.07
C THR A 269 3.31 -18.80 0.04
N MET A 270 4.07 -17.71 0.04
CA MET A 270 5.07 -17.39 1.06
C MET A 270 4.43 -17.18 2.43
N VAL A 271 3.43 -16.30 2.54
CA VAL A 271 2.81 -15.97 3.83
C VAL A 271 2.05 -17.16 4.43
N THR A 272 1.58 -18.09 3.61
CA THR A 272 0.90 -19.31 4.08
C THR A 272 1.86 -20.42 4.47
N SER A 273 3.05 -20.50 3.86
CA SER A 273 4.04 -21.55 4.12
C SER A 273 5.18 -21.12 5.03
N GLY A 274 5.39 -19.82 5.24
CA GLY A 274 6.56 -19.26 5.91
C GLY A 274 7.88 -19.40 5.14
N ASN A 275 7.86 -19.83 3.86
CA ASN A 275 9.06 -20.15 3.10
C ASN A 275 9.50 -18.95 2.23
N THR A 276 10.25 -18.04 2.83
CA THR A 276 10.80 -16.83 2.21
C THR A 276 11.85 -17.15 1.14
N ASP A 277 12.70 -18.15 1.36
CA ASP A 277 13.72 -18.56 0.38
C ASP A 277 13.09 -19.04 -0.93
N ARG A 278 12.00 -19.81 -0.83
CA ARG A 278 11.26 -20.26 -2.01
C ARG A 278 10.72 -19.08 -2.82
N PHE A 279 10.15 -18.10 -2.15
CA PHE A 279 9.65 -16.86 -2.79
C PHE A 279 10.78 -16.14 -3.51
N LEU A 280 11.88 -15.87 -2.84
CA LEU A 280 13.03 -15.14 -3.38
C LEU A 280 13.63 -15.83 -4.60
N ASN A 281 13.83 -17.16 -4.52
CA ASN A 281 14.35 -17.97 -5.63
C ASN A 281 13.40 -17.98 -6.82
N GLN A 282 12.09 -18.05 -6.59
CA GLN A 282 11.08 -18.04 -7.64
C GLN A 282 11.01 -16.67 -8.32
N MET A 283 11.04 -15.59 -7.55
CA MET A 283 11.07 -14.22 -8.07
C MET A 283 12.33 -13.96 -8.90
N GLN A 284 13.52 -14.41 -8.44
CA GLN A 284 14.76 -14.30 -9.21
C GLN A 284 14.65 -15.06 -10.55
N THR A 285 14.12 -16.29 -10.50
CA THR A 285 13.94 -17.10 -11.72
C THR A 285 13.03 -16.41 -12.74
N GLU A 286 11.92 -15.83 -12.30
CA GLU A 286 11.01 -15.13 -13.21
C GLU A 286 11.61 -13.80 -13.71
N TRP A 287 12.35 -13.10 -12.85
CA TRP A 287 13.09 -11.90 -13.23
C TRP A 287 14.08 -12.21 -14.35
N ASP A 288 14.92 -13.23 -14.20
CA ASP A 288 15.92 -13.63 -15.20
C ASP A 288 15.28 -14.00 -16.53
N LYS A 289 14.13 -14.69 -16.53
CA LYS A 289 13.37 -15.01 -17.76
C LYS A 289 12.88 -13.76 -18.50
N VAL A 290 12.45 -12.72 -17.77
CA VAL A 290 11.98 -11.47 -18.37
C VAL A 290 13.16 -10.69 -18.93
N GLN A 291 14.28 -10.63 -18.20
CA GLN A 291 15.50 -9.96 -18.67
C GLN A 291 16.05 -10.62 -19.96
N ALA A 292 16.09 -11.93 -20.02
CA ALA A 292 16.53 -12.65 -21.23
C ALA A 292 15.68 -12.32 -22.47
N ARG A 293 14.36 -12.09 -22.30
CA ARG A 293 13.45 -11.74 -23.42
C ARG A 293 13.58 -10.30 -23.91
N THR A 294 14.12 -9.40 -23.08
CA THR A 294 14.27 -7.97 -23.43
C THR A 294 15.55 -7.72 -24.25
N PHE A 295 16.43 -8.71 -24.36
CA PHE A 295 17.68 -8.61 -25.11
C PHE A 295 17.66 -9.43 -26.44
N GLU A 296 16.54 -10.09 -26.78
CA GLU A 296 16.29 -10.68 -28.09
C GLU A 296 15.46 -9.70 -28.98
#